data_074bbf3728e9a5575cdfbdb14edb7c61
#
_entry.id   074bbf3728e9a5575cdfbdb14edb7c61
#
_cell.length_a   1.000
_cell.length_b   1.000
_cell.length_c   1.000
_cell.angle_alpha   90.00
_cell.angle_beta   90.00
_cell.angle_gamma   90.00
#
_symmetry.space_group_name_H-M   'P 1'
#
loop_
_entity.id
_entity.type
_entity.pdbx_description
1 polymer ?
#
loop_
_entity_poly.entity_id
_entity_poly.type
_entity_poly.pdbx_seq_one_letter_code
_entity_poly.pdbx_strand_id
1 'polypeptide(L)'
;MEVSEAIRQSVADGQLYAGQHEDELFLARMICEIVPCAEMVRLSLSGSEAVQAALRLARAATGGERIIKFEGHYHGWFDNVDVSVHPDKARMGPRSRPHAVPESLGQCAGSYASIISLPWNDLALLTRRWKRIGAKLPVSSWSRSWATRR
;
A
#
# COMPACT_ATOMS: atom_id res chain seq x y z
N MET A 1 -21.68 -23.28 -9.74
CA MET A 1 -21.19 -24.01 -8.53
C MET A 1 -21.21 -23.00 -7.39
N GLU A 2 -21.79 -23.35 -6.27
CA GLU A 2 -21.82 -22.47 -5.11
C GLU A 2 -20.42 -22.41 -4.48
N VAL A 3 -20.01 -21.25 -3.96
CA VAL A 3 -18.66 -21.02 -3.40
C VAL A 3 -18.30 -22.03 -2.31
N SER A 4 -19.26 -22.35 -1.44
CA SER A 4 -19.08 -23.35 -0.37
C SER A 4 -18.75 -24.76 -0.90
N GLU A 5 -19.28 -25.12 -2.05
CA GLU A 5 -18.99 -26.42 -2.66
C GLU A 5 -17.59 -26.44 -3.31
N ALA A 6 -17.19 -25.34 -3.95
CA ALA A 6 -15.84 -25.18 -4.48
C ALA A 6 -14.77 -25.27 -3.37
N ILE A 7 -15.04 -24.61 -2.23
CA ILE A 7 -14.15 -24.69 -1.05
C ILE A 7 -14.06 -26.14 -0.55
N ARG A 8 -15.18 -26.85 -0.45
CA ARG A 8 -15.22 -28.22 0.05
C ARG A 8 -14.41 -29.19 -0.83
N GLN A 9 -14.48 -28.99 -2.15
CA GLN A 9 -13.67 -29.75 -3.11
C GLN A 9 -12.18 -29.42 -2.99
N SER A 10 -11.83 -28.14 -2.93
CA SER A 10 -10.44 -27.70 -2.81
C SER A 10 -9.76 -28.15 -1.51
N VAL A 11 -10.51 -28.26 -0.41
CA VAL A 11 -9.98 -28.78 0.87
C VAL A 11 -9.47 -30.21 0.77
N ALA A 12 -10.06 -31.04 -0.11
CA ALA A 12 -9.63 -32.40 -0.31
C ALA A 12 -8.20 -32.50 -0.90
N ASP A 13 -7.77 -31.51 -1.66
CA ASP A 13 -6.44 -31.43 -2.28
C ASP A 13 -5.38 -30.83 -1.34
N GLY A 14 -5.80 -30.30 -0.19
CA GLY A 14 -4.93 -29.70 0.83
C GLY A 14 -5.18 -28.21 1.01
N GLN A 15 -4.61 -27.63 2.07
CA GLN A 15 -4.81 -26.22 2.42
C GLN A 15 -3.51 -25.44 2.57
N LEU A 16 -2.39 -26.12 2.67
CA LEU A 16 -1.08 -25.52 2.85
C LEU A 16 -0.07 -26.19 1.93
N TYR A 17 0.53 -25.40 1.08
CA TYR A 17 1.48 -25.86 0.08
C TYR A 17 2.85 -25.21 0.28
N ALA A 18 3.90 -25.99 0.08
CA ALA A 18 5.28 -25.46 0.06
C ALA A 18 5.61 -24.68 -1.22
N GLY A 19 4.78 -24.82 -2.24
CA GLY A 19 4.85 -24.14 -3.53
C GLY A 19 3.56 -23.43 -3.87
N GLN A 20 3.39 -23.04 -5.12
CA GLN A 20 2.18 -22.43 -5.63
C GLN A 20 1.14 -23.48 -6.00
N HIS A 21 -0.13 -23.19 -5.72
CA HIS A 21 -1.26 -23.97 -6.16
C HIS A 21 -1.71 -23.56 -7.58
N GLU A 22 -2.34 -24.45 -8.31
CA GLU A 22 -2.84 -24.16 -9.67
C GLU A 22 -3.87 -23.03 -9.69
N ASP A 23 -4.70 -22.92 -8.67
CA ASP A 23 -5.68 -21.84 -8.53
C ASP A 23 -5.03 -20.45 -8.39
N GLU A 24 -3.84 -20.37 -7.78
CA GLU A 24 -3.08 -19.11 -7.72
C GLU A 24 -2.63 -18.67 -9.12
N LEU A 25 -2.17 -19.63 -9.95
CA LEU A 25 -1.76 -19.35 -11.32
C LEU A 25 -2.95 -18.93 -12.17
N PHE A 26 -4.08 -19.61 -12.01
CA PHE A 26 -5.32 -19.27 -12.72
C PHE A 26 -5.81 -17.88 -12.33
N LEU A 27 -5.88 -17.58 -11.03
CA LEU A 27 -6.29 -16.26 -10.54
C LEU A 27 -5.36 -15.15 -11.01
N ALA A 28 -4.04 -15.39 -10.96
CA ALA A 28 -3.06 -14.41 -11.44
C ALA A 28 -3.22 -14.10 -12.93
N ARG A 29 -3.47 -15.11 -13.76
CA ARG A 29 -3.76 -14.94 -15.20
C ARG A 29 -5.03 -14.14 -15.41
N MET A 30 -6.12 -14.49 -14.72
CA MET A 30 -7.38 -13.73 -14.82
C MET A 30 -7.19 -12.26 -14.46
N ILE A 31 -6.45 -11.95 -13.40
CA ILE A 31 -6.17 -10.57 -13.00
C ILE A 31 -5.39 -9.84 -14.11
N CYS A 32 -4.37 -10.48 -14.70
CA CYS A 32 -3.63 -9.89 -15.81
C CYS A 32 -4.50 -9.65 -17.05
N GLU A 33 -5.48 -10.49 -17.30
CA GLU A 33 -6.41 -10.33 -18.43
C GLU A 33 -7.40 -9.17 -18.24
N ILE A 34 -7.94 -9.01 -17.01
CA ILE A 34 -8.99 -8.02 -16.73
C ILE A 34 -8.46 -6.66 -16.28
N VAL A 35 -7.22 -6.60 -15.77
CA VAL A 35 -6.60 -5.36 -15.29
C VAL A 35 -5.55 -4.88 -16.31
N PRO A 36 -5.81 -3.83 -17.10
CA PRO A 36 -4.98 -3.45 -18.24
C PRO A 36 -3.51 -3.12 -17.94
N CYS A 37 -3.18 -2.81 -16.69
CA CYS A 37 -1.82 -2.47 -16.25
C CYS A 37 -1.15 -3.60 -15.46
N ALA A 38 -1.80 -4.74 -15.28
CA ALA A 38 -1.24 -5.87 -14.54
C ALA A 38 -0.50 -6.81 -15.52
N GLU A 39 0.81 -6.67 -15.59
CA GLU A 39 1.68 -7.60 -16.34
C GLU A 39 2.06 -8.80 -15.49
N MET A 40 2.10 -8.63 -14.18
CA MET A 40 2.48 -9.65 -13.21
C MET A 40 1.69 -9.44 -11.92
N VAL A 41 1.32 -10.54 -11.25
CA VAL A 41 0.55 -10.53 -10.02
C VAL A 41 1.30 -11.28 -8.93
N ARG A 42 1.30 -10.72 -7.73
CA ARG A 42 1.71 -11.41 -6.51
C ARG A 42 0.53 -11.43 -5.54
N LEU A 43 0.10 -12.62 -5.17
CA LEU A 43 -0.90 -12.82 -4.13
C LEU A 43 -0.27 -12.74 -2.74
N SER A 44 -1.05 -12.37 -1.75
CA SER A 44 -0.68 -12.31 -0.34
C SER A 44 -1.86 -12.74 0.51
N LEU A 45 -1.61 -13.22 1.74
CA LEU A 45 -2.68 -13.69 2.62
C LEU A 45 -3.57 -12.56 3.15
N SER A 46 -3.05 -11.32 3.17
CA SER A 46 -3.79 -10.15 3.65
C SER A 46 -3.42 -8.90 2.88
N GLY A 47 -4.30 -7.89 2.93
CA GLY A 47 -4.01 -6.56 2.39
C GLY A 47 -2.79 -5.90 3.04
N SER A 48 -2.56 -6.14 4.33
CA SER A 48 -1.37 -5.63 5.04
C SER A 48 -0.09 -6.17 4.43
N GLU A 49 -0.03 -7.47 4.14
CA GLU A 49 1.14 -8.10 3.50
C GLU A 49 1.32 -7.63 2.05
N ALA A 50 0.23 -7.52 1.29
CA ALA A 50 0.28 -7.00 -0.07
C ALA A 50 0.84 -5.57 -0.10
N VAL A 51 0.41 -4.71 0.83
CA VAL A 51 0.96 -3.36 0.98
C VAL A 51 2.45 -3.39 1.33
N GLN A 52 2.90 -4.26 2.23
CA GLN A 52 4.33 -4.39 2.54
C GLN A 52 5.16 -4.80 1.32
N ALA A 53 4.65 -5.76 0.54
CA ALA A 53 5.29 -6.17 -0.71
C ALA A 53 5.38 -4.99 -1.71
N ALA A 54 4.30 -4.25 -1.88
CA ALA A 54 4.25 -3.06 -2.74
C ALA A 54 5.23 -1.96 -2.29
N LEU A 55 5.32 -1.68 -1.00
CA LEU A 55 6.27 -0.71 -0.44
C LEU A 55 7.73 -1.13 -0.67
N ARG A 56 8.05 -2.41 -0.49
CA ARG A 56 9.39 -2.94 -0.78
C ARG A 56 9.73 -2.82 -2.26
N LEU A 57 8.81 -3.20 -3.13
CA LEU A 57 8.98 -3.10 -4.57
C LEU A 57 9.19 -1.65 -5.01
N ALA A 58 8.36 -0.74 -4.51
CA ALA A 58 8.47 0.68 -4.81
C ALA A 58 9.82 1.27 -4.37
N ARG A 59 10.31 0.92 -3.18
CA ARG A 59 11.64 1.34 -2.70
C ARG A 59 12.77 0.74 -3.54
N ALA A 60 12.68 -0.55 -3.87
CA ALA A 60 13.68 -1.22 -4.69
C ALA A 60 13.77 -0.61 -6.10
N ALA A 61 12.63 -0.33 -6.73
CA ALA A 61 12.56 0.22 -8.07
C ALA A 61 13.06 1.67 -8.18
N THR A 62 12.99 2.44 -7.09
CA THR A 62 13.28 3.89 -7.12
C THR A 62 14.51 4.29 -6.32
N GLY A 63 15.03 3.42 -5.47
CA GLY A 63 16.08 3.74 -4.49
C GLY A 63 15.64 4.75 -3.41
N GLY A 64 14.35 5.06 -3.35
CA GLY A 64 13.80 6.00 -2.37
C GLY A 64 13.27 5.29 -1.12
N GLU A 65 13.40 5.91 0.04
CA GLU A 65 12.93 5.35 1.32
C GLU A 65 11.57 5.89 1.75
N ARG A 66 11.28 7.15 1.40
CA ARG A 66 10.11 7.88 1.90
C ARG A 66 8.85 7.49 1.14
N ILE A 67 7.76 7.35 1.86
CA ILE A 67 6.42 7.07 1.33
C ILE A 67 5.48 8.21 1.72
N ILE A 68 4.72 8.69 0.77
CA ILE A 68 3.60 9.60 1.03
C ILE A 68 2.34 8.76 1.18
N LYS A 69 1.60 8.99 2.25
CA LYS A 69 0.23 8.51 2.45
C LYS A 69 -0.70 9.66 2.83
N PHE A 70 -1.98 9.44 2.73
CA PHE A 70 -2.97 10.46 3.10
C PHE A 70 -3.63 10.13 4.44
N GLU A 71 -3.97 11.17 5.19
CA GLU A 71 -4.77 11.07 6.41
C GLU A 71 -6.11 10.41 6.11
N GLY A 72 -6.63 9.60 7.03
CA GLY A 72 -7.87 8.86 6.86
C GLY A 72 -7.75 7.57 6.03
N HIS A 73 -6.62 7.29 5.42
CA HIS A 73 -6.44 6.09 4.60
C HIS A 73 -5.74 4.97 5.37
N TYR A 74 -6.40 3.83 5.49
CA TYR A 74 -5.86 2.62 6.09
C TYR A 74 -5.11 1.79 5.04
N HIS A 75 -3.89 1.40 5.36
CA HIS A 75 -3.01 0.61 4.50
C HIS A 75 -2.46 -0.64 5.20
N GLY A 76 -3.18 -1.16 6.16
CA GLY A 76 -2.75 -2.28 6.99
C GLY A 76 -2.20 -1.83 8.34
N TRP A 77 -2.07 -2.79 9.24
CA TRP A 77 -1.79 -2.56 10.66
C TRP A 77 -0.30 -2.61 11.05
N PHE A 78 0.61 -2.77 10.09
CA PHE A 78 2.03 -2.76 10.38
C PHE A 78 2.51 -1.36 10.77
N ASP A 79 3.41 -1.29 11.74
CA ASP A 79 3.93 -0.05 12.34
C ASP A 79 4.35 1.01 11.32
N ASN A 80 4.89 0.58 10.18
CA ASN A 80 5.42 1.47 9.16
C ASN A 80 4.35 2.13 8.28
N VAL A 81 3.08 1.81 8.44
CA VAL A 81 1.97 2.40 7.64
C VAL A 81 0.73 2.71 8.46
N ASP A 82 0.60 2.12 9.65
CA ASP A 82 -0.57 2.33 10.51
C ASP A 82 -0.46 3.64 11.30
N VAL A 83 -0.45 4.72 10.55
CA VAL A 83 -0.34 6.08 11.08
C VAL A 83 -1.38 6.99 10.42
N SER A 84 -1.90 7.95 11.15
CA SER A 84 -2.82 8.98 10.67
C SER A 84 -4.05 8.43 9.93
N VAL A 85 -4.61 7.32 10.39
CA VAL A 85 -5.91 6.78 9.91
C VAL A 85 -7.06 7.51 10.60
N HIS A 86 -6.98 7.65 11.96
CA HIS A 86 -7.91 8.42 12.79
C HIS A 86 -7.13 9.39 13.68
N PRO A 87 -6.35 10.32 13.10
CA PRO A 87 -5.40 11.09 13.89
C PRO A 87 -6.10 12.07 14.82
N ASP A 88 -5.66 12.11 16.08
CA ASP A 88 -6.03 13.17 17.01
C ASP A 88 -5.56 14.53 16.46
N LYS A 89 -6.50 15.47 16.34
CA LYS A 89 -6.25 16.82 15.81
C LYS A 89 -5.12 17.55 16.56
N ALA A 90 -5.02 17.35 17.87
CA ALA A 90 -3.97 17.94 18.68
C ALA A 90 -2.57 17.40 18.33
N ARG A 91 -2.46 16.20 17.79
CA ARG A 91 -1.20 15.52 17.44
C ARG A 91 -0.82 15.68 15.97
N MET A 92 -1.73 16.09 15.11
CA MET A 92 -1.50 16.19 13.66
C MET A 92 -0.43 17.23 13.28
N GLY A 93 -0.18 18.20 14.15
CA GLY A 93 0.67 19.34 13.82
C GLY A 93 0.00 20.32 12.84
N PRO A 94 0.73 21.34 12.38
CA PRO A 94 0.18 22.33 11.47
C PRO A 94 -0.07 21.73 10.08
N ARG A 95 -1.18 22.12 9.44
CA ARG A 95 -1.57 21.64 8.08
C ARG A 95 -0.43 21.77 7.05
N SER A 96 0.41 22.77 7.17
CA SER A 96 1.57 22.97 6.27
C SER A 96 2.68 21.93 6.47
N ARG A 97 2.72 21.29 7.63
CA ARG A 97 3.71 20.27 8.01
C ARG A 97 3.05 19.23 8.95
N PRO A 98 2.12 18.43 8.44
CA PRO A 98 1.46 17.46 9.28
C PRO A 98 2.44 16.39 9.77
N HIS A 99 2.14 15.83 10.94
CA HIS A 99 2.90 14.77 11.56
C HIS A 99 2.23 13.42 11.26
N ALA A 100 3.02 12.38 11.08
CA ALA A 100 2.51 11.02 11.11
C ALA A 100 2.17 10.67 12.57
N VAL A 101 0.89 10.42 12.84
CA VAL A 101 0.38 10.10 14.18
C VAL A 101 0.15 8.60 14.28
N PRO A 102 0.85 7.87 15.16
CA PRO A 102 0.62 6.43 15.32
C PRO A 102 -0.79 6.16 15.86
N GLU A 103 -1.43 5.09 15.37
CA GLU A 103 -2.80 4.69 15.72
C GLU A 103 -2.87 3.95 17.05
N SER A 104 -1.78 3.30 17.46
CA SER A 104 -1.75 2.51 18.68
C SER A 104 -0.50 2.78 19.53
N LEU A 105 -0.63 2.48 20.82
CA LEU A 105 0.51 2.44 21.72
C LEU A 105 1.43 1.28 21.35
N GLY A 106 2.74 1.47 21.54
CA GLY A 106 3.73 0.45 21.26
C GLY A 106 4.31 0.47 19.85
N GLN A 107 3.76 1.26 18.91
CA GLN A 107 4.38 1.45 17.61
C GLN A 107 5.74 2.13 17.76
N CYS A 108 6.76 1.54 17.15
CA CYS A 108 8.13 2.08 17.19
C CYS A 108 8.24 3.31 16.29
N ALA A 109 8.65 4.45 16.84
CA ALA A 109 8.79 5.70 16.09
C ALA A 109 9.72 5.59 14.87
N GLY A 110 10.76 4.76 14.95
CA GLY A 110 11.65 4.48 13.82
C GLY A 110 10.98 3.80 12.64
N SER A 111 9.93 2.98 12.90
CA SER A 111 9.24 2.23 11.86
C SER A 111 8.49 3.13 10.88
N TYR A 112 7.91 4.23 11.34
CA TYR A 112 7.16 5.16 10.49
C TYR A 112 7.89 6.48 10.19
N ALA A 113 9.15 6.61 10.56
CA ALA A 113 9.94 7.82 10.31
C ALA A 113 10.07 8.20 8.82
N SER A 114 9.95 7.22 7.93
CA SER A 114 9.96 7.43 6.49
C SER A 114 8.59 7.80 5.89
N ILE A 115 7.53 7.79 6.70
CA ILE A 115 6.17 8.11 6.24
C ILE A 115 5.92 9.62 6.31
N ILE A 116 5.37 10.14 5.22
CA ILE A 116 4.90 11.52 5.12
C ILE A 116 3.38 11.46 5.00
N SER A 117 2.69 11.76 6.10
CA SER A 117 1.23 11.86 6.09
C SER A 117 0.83 13.25 5.57
N LEU A 118 -0.12 13.30 4.62
CA LEU A 118 -0.66 14.53 4.06
C LEU A 118 -2.19 14.52 4.13
N PRO A 119 -2.83 15.70 4.25
CA PRO A 119 -4.27 15.81 4.10
C PRO A 119 -4.73 15.30 2.73
N TRP A 120 -5.87 14.59 2.71
CA TRP A 120 -6.48 14.14 1.46
C TRP A 120 -6.91 15.33 0.58
N ASN A 121 -6.76 15.15 -0.72
CA ASN A 121 -7.23 16.09 -1.74
C ASN A 121 -6.64 17.53 -1.66
N ASP A 122 -5.43 17.69 -1.10
CA ASP A 122 -4.69 18.96 -1.08
C ASP A 122 -3.52 18.90 -2.08
N LEU A 123 -3.84 19.12 -3.35
CA LEU A 123 -2.86 19.07 -4.45
C LEU A 123 -1.76 20.15 -4.30
N ALA A 124 -2.08 21.30 -3.73
CA ALA A 124 -1.09 22.37 -3.52
C ALA A 124 -0.03 21.93 -2.50
N LEU A 125 -0.46 21.34 -1.39
CA LEU A 125 0.44 20.80 -0.37
C LEU A 125 1.24 19.61 -0.91
N LEU A 126 0.58 18.68 -1.61
CA LEU A 126 1.23 17.53 -2.23
C LEU A 126 2.34 17.98 -3.18
N THR A 127 2.04 18.90 -4.10
CA THR A 127 3.02 19.43 -5.07
C THR A 127 4.20 20.12 -4.39
N ARG A 128 3.93 20.94 -3.37
CA ARG A 128 4.97 21.63 -2.60
C ARG A 128 5.87 20.63 -1.86
N ARG A 129 5.29 19.60 -1.25
CA ARG A 129 6.03 18.55 -0.56
C ARG A 129 6.83 17.70 -1.53
N TRP A 130 6.23 17.34 -2.66
CA TRP A 130 6.91 16.62 -3.73
C TRP A 130 8.17 17.33 -4.21
N LYS A 131 8.07 18.61 -4.58
CA LYS A 131 9.23 19.40 -5.01
C LYS A 131 10.34 19.49 -3.96
N ARG A 132 9.97 19.51 -2.67
CA ARG A 132 10.91 19.63 -1.55
C ARG A 132 11.64 18.33 -1.23
N ILE A 133 11.02 17.18 -1.49
CA ILE A 133 11.58 15.87 -1.17
C ILE A 133 12.47 15.36 -2.31
N GLY A 134 12.35 15.93 -3.50
CA GLY A 134 13.13 15.59 -4.69
C GLY A 134 12.65 14.30 -5.39
N ALA A 135 13.27 14.00 -6.52
CA ALA A 135 12.89 12.89 -7.42
C ALA A 135 13.13 11.47 -6.84
N LYS A 136 13.54 11.35 -5.59
CA LYS A 136 13.80 10.07 -4.91
C LYS A 136 12.58 9.51 -4.17
N LEU A 137 11.35 9.79 -4.63
CA LEU A 137 10.15 9.20 -4.04
C LEU A 137 9.66 8.03 -4.88
N PRO A 138 9.45 6.85 -4.26
CA PRO A 138 8.91 5.67 -4.94
C PRO A 138 7.54 5.88 -5.58
N VAL A 139 6.75 6.84 -5.10
CA VAL A 139 5.34 7.06 -5.51
C VAL A 139 5.20 7.77 -6.87
N SER A 140 6.30 8.15 -7.54
CA SER A 140 6.24 8.84 -8.83
C SER A 140 5.61 8.05 -9.96
N SER A 141 5.60 6.73 -9.89
CA SER A 141 5.03 5.89 -10.94
C SER A 141 3.49 5.75 -10.86
N TRP A 142 2.93 5.77 -9.66
CA TRP A 142 1.47 5.65 -9.47
C TRP A 142 0.69 6.90 -9.89
N SER A 143 1.25 8.09 -9.68
CA SER A 143 0.58 9.35 -10.04
C SER A 143 0.70 9.69 -11.53
N ARG A 144 1.75 9.27 -12.22
CA ARG A 144 1.93 9.57 -13.66
C ARG A 144 0.96 8.79 -14.55
N SER A 145 0.64 7.56 -14.21
CA SER A 145 -0.29 6.75 -15.00
C SER A 145 -1.74 7.25 -14.96
N TRP A 146 -2.12 7.97 -13.89
CA TRP A 146 -3.44 8.58 -13.75
C TRP A 146 -3.54 9.99 -14.37
N ALA A 147 -2.43 10.73 -14.43
CA ALA A 147 -2.40 12.09 -14.95
C ALA A 147 -2.32 12.17 -16.49
N THR A 148 -1.92 11.11 -17.17
CA THR A 148 -1.71 11.09 -18.64
C THR A 148 -2.83 10.43 -19.42
N ARG A 149 -3.89 9.95 -18.75
CA ARG A 149 -5.09 9.44 -19.43
C ARG A 149 -6.27 10.41 -19.23
N ARG A 150 -6.28 11.48 -20.02
CA ARG A 150 -7.47 12.24 -20.41
C ARG A 150 -7.54 12.28 -21.91
#